data_4bf4517546679e4e4ed7c13e949c0ca8
#
_entry.id   4bf4517546679e4e4ed7c13e949c0ca8
#
_cell.length_a   1.000
_cell.length_b   1.000
_cell.length_c   1.000
_cell.angle_alpha   90.00
_cell.angle_beta   90.00
_cell.angle_gamma   90.00
#
_symmetry.space_group_name_H-M   'P 1'
#
loop_
_entity.id
_entity.type
_entity.pdbx_description
1 polymer ?
#
loop_
_entity_poly.entity_id
_entity_poly.type
_entity_poly.pdbx_seq_one_letter_code
_entity_poly.pdbx_strand_id
1 'polypeptide(L)'
;MTGIETISAHDLDRYHGDRNVMIIDLRDREEYEAGHFDGAVNIPYEELDIYEELPADKILVLYCDRGSASLLAARELMQRGFRVKSVVGGFHAYKGTNLYFPSEHSKIK
;
A
#
# COMPACT_ATOMS: atom_id res chain seq x y z
N MET A 1 -8.61 23.30 -6.09
CA MET A 1 -7.93 22.50 -5.09
C MET A 1 -8.22 21.01 -5.29
N THR A 2 -7.20 20.22 -5.27
CA THR A 2 -7.36 18.78 -5.44
C THR A 2 -7.33 18.09 -4.09
N GLY A 3 -8.33 17.26 -3.83
CA GLY A 3 -8.30 16.40 -2.67
C GLY A 3 -7.47 15.17 -2.93
N ILE A 4 -7.31 14.36 -1.88
CA ILE A 4 -6.60 13.09 -2.01
C ILE A 4 -7.51 12.10 -2.72
N GLU A 5 -6.97 11.45 -3.73
CA GLU A 5 -7.72 10.42 -4.44
C GLU A 5 -7.78 9.16 -3.59
N THR A 6 -8.97 8.63 -3.40
CA THR A 6 -9.16 7.43 -2.59
C THR A 6 -9.80 6.32 -3.42
N ILE A 7 -9.52 5.09 -3.02
CA ILE A 7 -10.15 3.91 -3.62
C ILE A 7 -10.64 3.01 -2.50
N SER A 8 -11.57 2.13 -2.83
CA SER A 8 -12.01 1.14 -1.84
C SER A 8 -10.97 0.03 -1.74
N ALA A 9 -11.00 -0.71 -0.62
CA ALA A 9 -10.11 -1.86 -0.47
C ALA A 9 -10.37 -2.90 -1.57
N HIS A 10 -11.61 -3.03 -1.99
CA HIS A 10 -11.97 -3.96 -3.06
C HIS A 10 -11.29 -3.56 -4.38
N ASP A 11 -11.06 -2.28 -4.60
CA ASP A 11 -10.41 -1.80 -5.83
C ASP A 11 -8.95 -2.21 -5.92
N LEU A 12 -8.34 -2.68 -4.83
CA LEU A 12 -6.96 -3.18 -4.90
C LEU A 12 -6.82 -4.28 -5.95
N ASP A 13 -7.86 -5.09 -6.11
CA ASP A 13 -7.81 -6.18 -7.08
C ASP A 13 -7.60 -5.69 -8.51
N ARG A 14 -8.04 -4.46 -8.80
CA ARG A 14 -7.86 -3.88 -10.13
C ARG A 14 -6.41 -3.58 -10.45
N TYR A 15 -5.61 -3.40 -9.42
CA TYR A 15 -4.20 -3.03 -9.60
C TYR A 15 -3.25 -4.21 -9.41
N HIS A 16 -3.81 -5.39 -9.13
CA HIS A 16 -2.99 -6.57 -8.92
C HIS A 16 -2.23 -6.92 -10.20
N GLY A 17 -0.91 -6.94 -10.10
CA GLY A 17 -0.08 -7.24 -11.26
C GLY A 17 0.11 -6.11 -12.25
N ASP A 18 -0.41 -4.93 -11.96
CA ASP A 18 -0.31 -3.78 -12.86
C ASP A 18 1.09 -3.16 -12.75
N ARG A 19 1.83 -3.19 -13.84
CA ARG A 19 3.21 -2.70 -13.86
C ARG A 19 3.32 -1.19 -13.72
N ASN A 20 2.23 -0.46 -13.96
CA ASN A 20 2.23 0.99 -13.85
C ASN A 20 1.89 1.46 -12.45
N VAL A 21 1.74 0.53 -11.52
CA VAL A 21 1.32 0.81 -10.15
C VAL A 21 2.30 0.16 -9.19
N MET A 22 2.62 0.88 -8.12
CA MET A 22 3.34 0.31 -6.99
C MET A 22 2.41 0.35 -5.79
N ILE A 23 2.08 -0.82 -5.26
CA ILE A 23 1.23 -0.92 -4.08
C ILE A 23 2.12 -0.96 -2.86
N ILE A 24 1.89 -0.05 -1.92
CA ILE A 24 2.74 0.12 -0.74
C ILE A 24 1.95 -0.16 0.52
N ASP A 25 2.45 -1.11 1.30
CA ASP A 25 1.90 -1.46 2.60
C ASP A 25 2.64 -0.66 3.65
N LEU A 26 1.94 0.25 4.34
CA LEU A 26 2.54 1.15 5.31
C LEU A 26 2.52 0.59 6.73
N ARG A 27 2.08 -0.65 6.90
CA ARG A 27 1.99 -1.27 8.23
C ARG A 27 3.37 -1.68 8.71
N ASP A 28 3.45 -2.11 9.97
CA ASP A 28 4.69 -2.61 10.53
C ASP A 28 5.12 -3.86 9.79
N ARG A 29 6.43 -4.12 9.83
CA ARG A 29 6.99 -5.26 9.13
C ARG A 29 6.39 -6.58 9.59
N GLU A 30 6.12 -6.72 10.89
CA GLU A 30 5.52 -7.94 11.41
C GLU A 30 4.11 -8.17 10.84
N GLU A 31 3.34 -7.11 10.73
CA GLU A 31 2.00 -7.22 10.14
C GLU A 31 2.07 -7.60 8.68
N TYR A 32 3.01 -6.99 7.97
CA TYR A 32 3.21 -7.29 6.55
C TYR A 32 3.56 -8.76 6.37
N GLU A 33 4.44 -9.28 7.20
CA GLU A 33 4.89 -10.67 7.07
C GLU A 33 3.81 -11.66 7.50
N ALA A 34 2.89 -11.24 8.34
CA ALA A 34 1.77 -12.10 8.73
C ALA A 34 0.75 -12.26 7.60
N GLY A 35 0.78 -11.35 6.63
CA GLY A 35 -0.10 -11.41 5.47
C GLY A 35 -0.28 -10.04 4.87
N HIS A 36 -0.18 -9.94 3.55
CA HIS A 36 -0.33 -8.66 2.88
C HIS A 36 -0.95 -8.88 1.51
N PHE A 37 -1.34 -7.79 0.87
CA PHE A 37 -1.83 -7.87 -0.50
C PHE A 37 -0.71 -8.33 -1.41
N ASP A 38 -0.98 -9.33 -2.23
CA ASP A 38 0.04 -9.92 -3.11
C ASP A 38 0.65 -8.86 -4.03
N GLY A 39 1.98 -8.76 -3.99
CA GLY A 39 2.71 -7.77 -4.78
C GLY A 39 2.96 -6.45 -4.08
N ALA A 40 2.41 -6.24 -2.89
CA ALA A 40 2.65 -5.00 -2.15
C ALA A 40 4.07 -4.99 -1.58
N VAL A 41 4.65 -3.80 -1.59
CA VAL A 41 5.98 -3.56 -1.00
C VAL A 41 5.76 -2.94 0.38
N ASN A 42 6.51 -3.41 1.36
CA ASN A 42 6.38 -2.87 2.71
C ASN A 42 7.32 -1.69 2.93
N ILE A 43 6.75 -0.54 3.15
CA ILE A 43 7.48 0.65 3.61
C ILE A 43 6.71 1.17 4.79
N PRO A 44 7.11 0.81 6.03
CA PRO A 44 6.40 1.28 7.21
C PRO A 44 6.25 2.80 7.20
N TYR A 45 5.13 3.28 7.71
CA TYR A 45 4.81 4.70 7.62
C TYR A 45 5.95 5.58 8.13
N GLU A 46 6.62 5.18 9.22
CA GLU A 46 7.69 5.96 9.82
C GLU A 46 8.93 6.05 8.94
N GLU A 47 9.08 5.12 7.98
CA GLU A 47 10.25 5.09 7.12
C GLU A 47 10.02 5.78 5.78
N LEU A 48 8.80 6.23 5.55
CA LEU A 48 8.46 6.78 4.24
C LEU A 48 9.24 8.04 3.91
N ASP A 49 9.50 8.88 4.91
CA ASP A 49 10.21 10.14 4.71
C ASP A 49 11.62 9.95 4.20
N ILE A 50 12.26 8.87 4.60
CA ILE A 50 13.66 8.62 4.23
C ILE A 50 13.79 7.65 3.07
N TYR A 51 12.68 7.17 2.55
CA TYR A 51 12.72 6.25 1.42
C TYR A 51 12.92 7.05 0.13
N GLU A 52 14.01 6.78 -0.58
CA GLU A 52 14.40 7.62 -1.71
C GLU A 52 14.13 7.02 -3.07
N GLU A 53 13.64 5.79 -3.12
CA GLU A 53 13.54 5.07 -4.38
C GLU A 53 12.12 4.93 -4.91
N LEU A 54 11.24 5.86 -4.53
CA LEU A 54 9.87 5.81 -5.05
C LEU A 54 9.85 6.18 -6.54
N PRO A 55 9.18 5.37 -7.36
CA PRO A 55 9.16 5.64 -8.80
C PRO A 55 8.24 6.81 -9.14
N ALA A 56 8.79 7.81 -9.81
CA ALA A 56 8.03 9.00 -10.20
C ALA A 56 7.09 8.71 -11.37
N ASP A 57 7.32 7.62 -12.09
CA ASP A 57 6.54 7.29 -13.29
C ASP A 57 5.43 6.28 -13.03
N LYS A 58 5.17 5.94 -11.77
CA LYS A 58 4.12 5.00 -11.42
C LYS A 58 3.09 5.66 -10.52
N ILE A 59 1.91 5.07 -10.48
CA ILE A 59 0.90 5.46 -9.51
C ILE A 59 1.19 4.69 -8.23
N LEU A 60 1.24 5.41 -7.11
CA LEU A 60 1.47 4.81 -5.81
C LEU A 60 0.13 4.56 -5.13
N VAL A 61 -0.16 3.32 -4.82
CA VAL A 61 -1.39 2.95 -4.12
C VAL A 61 -1.00 2.56 -2.71
N LEU A 62 -1.45 3.33 -1.72
CA LEU A 62 -1.02 3.16 -0.33
C LEU A 62 -2.13 2.55 0.50
N TYR A 63 -1.78 1.57 1.34
CA TYR A 63 -2.71 1.13 2.36
C TYR A 63 -1.99 0.96 3.69
N CYS A 64 -2.75 1.15 4.76
CA CYS A 64 -2.29 0.85 6.10
C CYS A 64 -3.32 -0.09 6.72
N ASP A 65 -3.36 -0.19 8.04
CA ASP A 65 -4.29 -1.12 8.67
C ASP A 65 -5.74 -0.66 8.51
N ARG A 66 -6.05 0.60 8.81
CA ARG A 66 -7.42 1.09 8.79
C ARG A 66 -7.66 2.36 7.96
N GLY A 67 -6.63 2.88 7.33
CA GLY A 67 -6.79 3.96 6.36
C GLY A 67 -6.28 5.34 6.78
N SER A 68 -6.05 5.59 8.06
CA SER A 68 -5.66 6.93 8.48
C SER A 68 -4.22 7.27 8.10
N ALA A 69 -3.29 6.37 8.34
CA ALA A 69 -1.90 6.62 8.00
C ALA A 69 -1.70 6.76 6.48
N SER A 70 -2.41 5.95 5.69
CA SER A 70 -2.27 6.03 4.25
C SER A 70 -2.80 7.35 3.71
N LEU A 71 -3.81 7.92 4.37
CA LEU A 71 -4.34 9.21 3.95
C LEU A 71 -3.33 10.33 4.19
N LEU A 72 -2.67 10.31 5.36
CA LEU A 72 -1.63 11.29 5.66
C LEU A 72 -0.43 11.13 4.73
N ALA A 73 -0.01 9.90 4.49
CA ALA A 73 1.10 9.63 3.60
C ALA A 73 0.80 10.08 2.18
N ALA A 74 -0.43 9.87 1.72
CA ALA A 74 -0.82 10.27 0.38
C ALA A 74 -0.71 11.78 0.22
N ARG A 75 -1.12 12.54 1.24
CA ARG A 75 -1.01 13.99 1.19
C ARG A 75 0.44 14.42 1.04
N GLU A 76 1.32 13.84 1.85
CA GLU A 76 2.75 14.20 1.80
C GLU A 76 3.36 13.88 0.44
N LEU A 77 3.04 12.71 -0.09
CA LEU A 77 3.60 12.30 -1.36
C LEU A 77 3.06 13.12 -2.53
N MET A 78 1.78 13.52 -2.46
CA MET A 78 1.23 14.40 -3.48
C MET A 78 1.95 15.74 -3.48
N GLN A 79 2.29 16.27 -2.32
CA GLN A 79 3.03 17.53 -2.22
C GLN A 79 4.42 17.40 -2.82
N ARG A 80 4.96 16.19 -2.85
CA ARG A 80 6.25 15.92 -3.48
C ARG A 80 6.14 15.62 -4.96
N GLY A 81 4.93 15.66 -5.52
CA GLY A 81 4.72 15.50 -6.96
C GLY A 81 4.35 14.11 -7.42
N PHE A 82 4.13 13.18 -6.50
CA PHE A 82 3.76 11.81 -6.87
C PHE A 82 2.26 11.70 -7.17
N ARG A 83 1.92 10.74 -8.01
CA ARG A 83 0.53 10.37 -8.26
C ARG A 83 0.18 9.27 -7.26
N VAL A 84 -0.80 9.55 -6.40
CA VAL A 84 -1.04 8.69 -5.24
C VAL A 84 -2.53 8.42 -5.08
N LYS A 85 -2.86 7.20 -4.64
CA LYS A 85 -4.21 6.84 -4.23
C LYS A 85 -4.13 6.19 -2.86
N SER A 86 -5.09 6.51 -1.99
CA SER A 86 -5.14 5.95 -0.64
C SER A 86 -6.33 5.00 -0.53
N VAL A 87 -6.10 3.84 0.09
CA VAL A 87 -7.15 2.83 0.26
C VAL A 87 -7.98 3.14 1.50
N VAL A 88 -9.27 3.36 1.29
CA VAL A 88 -10.22 3.62 2.38
C VAL A 88 -10.41 2.34 3.20
N GLY A 89 -10.32 2.48 4.53
CA GLY A 89 -10.49 1.34 5.42
C GLY A 89 -9.30 0.42 5.52
N GLY A 90 -8.28 0.63 4.67
CA GLY A 90 -7.04 -0.09 4.73
C GLY A 90 -7.16 -1.59 4.50
N PHE A 91 -6.14 -2.30 4.92
CA PHE A 91 -6.09 -3.75 4.75
C PHE A 91 -7.21 -4.44 5.52
N HIS A 92 -7.63 -3.85 6.63
CA HIS A 92 -8.73 -4.40 7.42
C HIS A 92 -10.01 -4.57 6.59
N ALA A 93 -10.24 -3.68 5.64
CA ALA A 93 -11.43 -3.70 4.81
C ALA A 93 -11.31 -4.61 3.59
N TYR A 94 -10.12 -5.13 3.31
CA TYR A 94 -9.93 -5.97 2.15
C TYR A 94 -10.43 -7.39 2.43
N LYS A 95 -11.33 -7.87 1.58
CA LYS A 95 -11.94 -9.20 1.75
C LYS A 95 -11.70 -10.11 0.56
N GLY A 96 -10.77 -9.72 -0.30
CA GLY A 96 -10.46 -10.53 -1.49
C GLY A 96 -9.47 -11.64 -1.20
N THR A 97 -9.00 -12.27 -2.26
CA THR A 97 -8.14 -13.45 -2.16
C THR A 97 -6.72 -13.23 -2.66
N ASN A 98 -6.39 -12.01 -3.12
CA ASN A 98 -5.03 -11.74 -3.59
C ASN A 98 -4.12 -11.42 -2.42
N LEU A 99 -3.88 -12.45 -1.60
CA LEU A 99 -3.11 -12.33 -0.38
C LEU A 99 -1.87 -13.20 -0.44
N TYR A 100 -0.81 -12.73 0.17
CA TYR A 100 0.42 -13.48 0.32
C TYR A 100 0.79 -13.58 1.79
N PHE A 101 1.19 -14.76 2.22
CA PHE A 101 1.49 -15.06 3.62
C PHE A 101 2.93 -15.58 3.73
N PRO A 102 3.92 -14.67 3.84
CA PRO A 102 5.32 -15.10 3.90
C PRO A 102 5.62 -16.08 5.01
N SER A 103 5.01 -15.88 6.18
CA SER A 103 5.26 -16.75 7.33
C SER A 103 4.84 -18.18 7.05
N GLU A 104 3.72 -18.38 6.36
CA GLU A 104 3.27 -19.73 6.01
C GLU A 104 4.17 -20.36 4.99
N HIS A 105 4.63 -19.57 4.02
CA HIS A 105 5.54 -20.07 3.00
C HIS A 105 6.85 -20.54 3.59
N SER A 106 7.37 -19.81 4.59
CA SER A 106 8.65 -20.15 5.18
C SER A 106 8.60 -21.43 6.02
N LYS A 107 7.41 -21.90 6.38
CA LYS A 107 7.24 -23.14 7.14
C LYS A 107 7.15 -24.37 6.26
N ILE A 108 7.02 -24.18 4.97
CA ILE A 108 6.90 -25.29 4.03
C ILE A 108 8.29 -25.76 3.63
N LYS A 109 8.54 -27.01 3.79
CA LYS A 109 9.83 -27.59 3.44
C LYS A 109 9.77 -28.32 2.12
#